data_0227b30de3839d6277d25fd094d8a98f
#
_entry.id   0227b30de3839d6277d25fd094d8a98f
#
_cell.length_a   1.000
_cell.length_b   1.000
_cell.length_c   1.000
_cell.angle_alpha   90.00
_cell.angle_beta   90.00
_cell.angle_gamma   90.00
#
_symmetry.space_group_name_H-M   'P 1'
#
loop_
_entity.id
_entity.type
_entity.pdbx_description
1 polymer ?
#
loop_
_entity_poly.entity_id
_entity_poly.type
_entity_poly.pdbx_seq_one_letter_code
_entity_poly.pdbx_strand_id
1 'polypeptide(L)'
;MLLRTEGEQASTFDQRLLESGADHEWQHADPWRVLRIQGEFVAGFDALSKLPKAVTVFGSARTTPEDASYQLGVEVGRKLAEHSYAVITGGGPGIMEAANRGAHEAGGLSVGLGIELPHEQGLNEYVDLGLNFRYFFARKTMFLKYSQAFICLPGGMGTMDEFFEVMCMVQTGKVTNYPIVLMGTEYWSGLLAVSYTHLRAH
;
A
#
# COMPACT_ATOMS: atom_id res chain seq x y z
N MET A 1 -4.87 -22.14 1.43
CA MET A 1 -4.74 -21.91 -0.02
C MET A 1 -6.00 -22.45 -0.67
N LEU A 2 -6.97 -21.58 -0.99
CA LEU A 2 -8.18 -21.96 -1.71
C LEU A 2 -7.93 -21.66 -3.20
N LEU A 3 -7.82 -22.72 -3.99
CA LEU A 3 -7.79 -22.62 -5.44
C LEU A 3 -9.22 -22.29 -5.91
N ARG A 4 -9.39 -21.16 -6.61
CA ARG A 4 -10.65 -20.82 -7.28
C ARG A 4 -10.70 -21.49 -8.65
N THR A 5 -11.82 -22.15 -8.93
CA THR A 5 -12.12 -22.64 -10.29
C THR A 5 -12.53 -21.47 -11.20
N GLU A 6 -12.01 -21.45 -12.42
CA GLU A 6 -12.40 -20.50 -13.48
C GLU A 6 -13.91 -20.58 -13.73
N GLY A 7 -14.62 -19.46 -13.59
CA GLY A 7 -16.03 -19.36 -14.01
C GLY A 7 -16.95 -18.44 -13.20
N GLU A 8 -16.64 -18.11 -11.97
CA GLU A 8 -17.40 -17.12 -11.19
C GLU A 8 -16.56 -15.87 -10.95
N GLN A 9 -17.08 -14.71 -11.29
CA GLN A 9 -16.56 -13.43 -10.83
C GLN A 9 -16.70 -13.41 -9.30
N ALA A 10 -15.70 -13.95 -8.64
CA ALA A 10 -15.72 -14.08 -7.18
C ALA A 10 -15.56 -12.67 -6.57
N SER A 11 -16.63 -12.18 -5.96
CA SER A 11 -16.64 -10.92 -5.22
C SER A 11 -15.55 -10.91 -4.14
N THR A 12 -14.85 -9.78 -3.99
CA THR A 12 -13.87 -9.59 -2.93
C THR A 12 -14.55 -9.46 -1.56
N PHE A 13 -13.77 -9.53 -0.48
CA PHE A 13 -14.30 -9.35 0.87
C PHE A 13 -14.82 -7.92 1.10
N ASP A 14 -14.16 -6.89 0.51
CA ASP A 14 -14.65 -5.52 0.53
C ASP A 14 -15.96 -5.36 -0.23
N GLN A 15 -16.10 -5.95 -1.41
CA GLN A 15 -17.37 -5.94 -2.15
C GLN A 15 -18.49 -6.53 -1.30
N ARG A 16 -18.28 -7.70 -0.71
CA ARG A 16 -19.28 -8.36 0.15
C ARG A 16 -19.59 -7.59 1.43
N LEU A 17 -18.64 -6.81 1.94
CA LEU A 17 -18.87 -5.93 3.10
C LEU A 17 -19.77 -4.74 2.72
N LEU A 18 -19.63 -4.22 1.51
CA LEU A 18 -20.32 -3.01 1.03
C LEU A 18 -21.61 -3.32 0.25
N GLU A 19 -21.88 -4.58 -0.08
CA GLU A 19 -23.14 -5.00 -0.71
C GLU A 19 -24.31 -4.78 0.24
N SER A 20 -25.23 -3.90 -0.18
CA SER A 20 -26.56 -3.74 0.43
C SER A 20 -27.54 -4.65 -0.30
N GLY A 21 -27.64 -5.89 0.13
CA GLY A 21 -28.61 -6.85 -0.44
C GLY A 21 -30.05 -6.56 -0.08
N ALA A 22 -30.99 -6.88 -0.99
CA ALA A 22 -32.43 -6.78 -0.73
C ALA A 22 -32.94 -7.78 0.34
N ASP A 23 -32.18 -8.82 0.62
CA ASP A 23 -32.48 -9.83 1.64
C ASP A 23 -31.66 -9.56 2.90
N HIS A 24 -32.32 -9.48 4.04
CA HIS A 24 -31.73 -9.16 5.36
C HIS A 24 -30.74 -10.20 5.90
N GLU A 25 -30.41 -11.25 5.16
CA GLU A 25 -29.44 -12.28 5.59
C GLU A 25 -28.02 -11.73 5.83
N TRP A 26 -27.64 -10.65 5.16
CA TRP A 26 -26.34 -10.00 5.35
C TRP A 26 -26.12 -9.50 6.78
N GLN A 27 -27.20 -9.05 7.47
CA GLN A 27 -27.13 -8.55 8.86
C GLN A 27 -26.69 -9.63 9.84
N HIS A 28 -27.02 -10.89 9.59
CA HIS A 28 -26.62 -12.01 10.46
C HIS A 28 -25.17 -12.45 10.25
N ALA A 29 -24.54 -12.08 9.13
CA ALA A 29 -23.14 -12.38 8.83
C ALA A 29 -22.15 -11.37 9.41
N ASP A 30 -22.60 -10.16 9.77
CA ASP A 30 -21.75 -9.05 10.21
C ASP A 30 -20.95 -9.33 11.50
N PRO A 31 -21.47 -9.97 12.55
CA PRO A 31 -20.67 -10.31 13.72
C PRO A 31 -19.44 -11.16 13.38
N TRP A 32 -19.58 -12.11 12.44
CA TRP A 32 -18.48 -12.94 11.98
C TRP A 32 -17.49 -12.18 11.08
N ARG A 33 -17.98 -11.17 10.35
CA ARG A 33 -17.13 -10.24 9.58
C ARG A 33 -16.26 -9.40 10.50
N VAL A 34 -16.81 -8.87 11.60
CA VAL A 34 -16.07 -8.12 12.60
C VAL A 34 -14.90 -8.95 13.17
N LEU A 35 -15.14 -10.21 13.51
CA LEU A 35 -14.08 -11.10 14.00
C LEU A 35 -12.97 -11.32 12.96
N ARG A 36 -13.31 -11.41 11.68
CA ARG A 36 -12.33 -11.50 10.59
C ARG A 36 -11.51 -10.23 10.44
N ILE A 37 -12.16 -9.07 10.51
CA ILE A 37 -11.51 -7.76 10.48
C ILE A 37 -10.52 -7.64 11.65
N GLN A 38 -10.95 -7.98 12.86
CA GLN A 38 -10.07 -8.02 14.03
C GLN A 38 -8.90 -8.98 13.82
N GLY A 39 -9.15 -10.16 13.25
CA GLY A 39 -8.11 -11.13 12.94
C GLY A 39 -7.03 -10.58 12.01
N GLU A 40 -7.41 -9.77 11.00
CA GLU A 40 -6.43 -9.12 10.11
C GLU A 40 -5.59 -8.06 10.83
N PHE A 41 -6.19 -7.27 11.73
CA PHE A 41 -5.44 -6.33 12.57
C PHE A 41 -4.47 -7.07 13.49
N VAL A 42 -4.91 -8.12 14.17
CA VAL A 42 -4.05 -8.93 15.04
C VAL A 42 -2.89 -9.53 14.25
N ALA A 43 -3.16 -10.17 13.11
CA ALA A 43 -2.13 -10.76 12.26
C ALA A 43 -1.14 -9.72 11.72
N GLY A 44 -1.64 -8.55 11.27
CA GLY A 44 -0.81 -7.46 10.77
C GLY A 44 0.07 -6.86 11.87
N PHE A 45 -0.47 -6.62 13.06
CA PHE A 45 0.29 -6.09 14.19
C PHE A 45 1.33 -7.09 14.70
N ASP A 46 1.01 -8.37 14.77
CA ASP A 46 1.94 -9.40 15.17
C ASP A 46 3.11 -9.54 14.20
N ALA A 47 2.81 -9.71 12.92
CA ALA A 47 3.81 -9.90 11.88
C ALA A 47 4.76 -8.69 11.73
N LEU A 48 4.26 -7.47 11.92
CA LEU A 48 5.04 -6.24 11.79
C LEU A 48 5.59 -5.73 13.12
N SER A 49 5.34 -6.42 14.24
CA SER A 49 5.74 -5.97 15.59
C SER A 49 7.23 -5.74 15.78
N LYS A 50 8.06 -6.48 15.04
CA LYS A 50 9.53 -6.41 15.08
C LYS A 50 10.15 -5.69 13.89
N LEU A 51 9.32 -5.00 13.08
CA LEU A 51 9.81 -4.28 11.92
C LEU A 51 10.74 -3.13 12.37
N PRO A 52 11.94 -3.00 11.79
CA PRO A 52 12.79 -1.83 12.02
C PRO A 52 12.14 -0.57 11.46
N LYS A 53 12.82 0.57 11.59
CA LYS A 53 12.37 1.80 10.92
C LYS A 53 12.13 1.52 9.44
N ALA A 54 10.99 1.94 8.93
CA ALA A 54 10.60 1.65 7.56
C ALA A 54 10.08 2.89 6.83
N VAL A 55 10.18 2.87 5.52
CA VAL A 55 9.60 3.88 4.63
C VAL A 55 8.71 3.18 3.62
N THR A 56 7.52 3.71 3.42
CA THR A 56 6.59 3.19 2.42
C THR A 56 6.81 3.86 1.07
N VAL A 57 6.83 3.07 0.00
CA VAL A 57 7.00 3.52 -1.37
C VAL A 57 5.77 3.14 -2.20
N PHE A 58 5.15 4.14 -2.82
CA PHE A 58 4.02 3.99 -3.74
C PHE A 58 4.33 4.48 -5.14
N GLY A 59 3.66 3.91 -6.12
CA GLY A 59 3.77 4.30 -7.52
C GLY A 59 2.95 3.40 -8.43
N SER A 60 3.12 3.58 -9.74
CA SER A 60 2.37 2.83 -10.75
C SER A 60 2.69 1.33 -10.74
N ALA A 61 1.66 0.50 -10.73
CA ALA A 61 1.77 -0.95 -10.94
C ALA A 61 2.03 -1.35 -12.42
N ARG A 62 1.98 -0.37 -13.35
CA ARG A 62 2.11 -0.62 -14.79
C ARG A 62 3.47 -0.24 -15.36
N THR A 63 4.36 0.27 -14.54
CA THR A 63 5.73 0.65 -14.93
C THR A 63 6.52 -0.61 -15.24
N THR A 64 7.22 -0.62 -16.37
CA THR A 64 8.06 -1.75 -16.79
C THR A 64 9.52 -1.55 -16.40
N PRO A 65 10.35 -2.60 -16.35
CA PRO A 65 11.76 -2.48 -16.01
C PRO A 65 12.57 -1.51 -16.90
N GLU A 66 12.11 -1.27 -18.12
CA GLU A 66 12.76 -0.35 -19.08
C GLU A 66 12.46 1.13 -18.79
N ASP A 67 11.45 1.41 -17.97
CA ASP A 67 11.04 2.76 -17.65
C ASP A 67 12.01 3.42 -16.66
N ALA A 68 12.32 4.70 -16.90
CA ALA A 68 13.16 5.48 -15.99
C ALA A 68 12.58 5.55 -14.57
N SER A 69 11.25 5.55 -14.44
CA SER A 69 10.58 5.52 -13.14
C SER A 69 10.78 4.21 -12.39
N TYR A 70 10.87 3.07 -13.09
CA TYR A 70 11.21 1.79 -12.46
C TYR A 70 12.63 1.82 -11.91
N GLN A 71 13.59 2.26 -12.72
CA GLN A 71 14.99 2.39 -12.29
C GLN A 71 15.13 3.33 -11.10
N LEU A 72 14.38 4.42 -11.08
CA LEU A 72 14.31 5.33 -9.94
C LEU A 72 13.73 4.63 -8.70
N GLY A 73 12.71 3.78 -8.86
CA GLY A 73 12.16 2.95 -7.79
C GLY A 73 13.19 1.99 -7.19
N VAL A 74 13.97 1.32 -8.03
CA VAL A 74 15.08 0.46 -7.58
C VAL A 74 16.11 1.26 -6.79
N GLU A 75 16.52 2.41 -7.30
CA GLU A 75 17.49 3.28 -6.62
C GLU A 75 16.97 3.78 -5.26
N VAL A 76 15.69 4.15 -5.18
CA VAL A 76 15.04 4.53 -3.91
C VAL A 76 15.09 3.38 -2.91
N GLY A 77 14.68 2.18 -3.31
CA GLY A 77 14.71 0.99 -2.45
C GLY A 77 16.11 0.69 -1.94
N ARG A 78 17.10 0.71 -2.83
CA ARG A 78 18.50 0.50 -2.51
C ARG A 78 19.01 1.52 -1.49
N LYS A 79 18.79 2.81 -1.72
CA LYS A 79 19.23 3.88 -0.80
C LYS A 79 18.58 3.79 0.57
N LEU A 80 17.29 3.45 0.65
CA LEU A 80 16.62 3.24 1.93
C LEU A 80 17.28 2.09 2.71
N ALA A 81 17.55 0.97 2.05
CA ALA A 81 18.23 -0.17 2.65
C ALA A 81 19.66 0.17 3.12
N GLU A 82 20.45 0.89 2.32
CA GLU A 82 21.79 1.39 2.69
C GLU A 82 21.76 2.26 3.95
N HIS A 83 20.62 2.96 4.20
CA HIS A 83 20.41 3.77 5.39
C HIS A 83 19.68 3.02 6.52
N SER A 84 19.63 1.68 6.43
CA SER A 84 19.02 0.82 7.44
C SER A 84 17.51 1.02 7.64
N TYR A 85 16.81 1.46 6.60
CA TYR A 85 15.34 1.44 6.58
C TYR A 85 14.84 0.19 5.88
N ALA A 86 13.82 -0.44 6.44
CA ALA A 86 13.01 -1.40 5.69
C ALA A 86 12.16 -0.65 4.64
N VAL A 87 11.88 -1.31 3.53
CA VAL A 87 11.02 -0.78 2.48
C VAL A 87 9.68 -1.50 2.51
N ILE A 88 8.60 -0.76 2.68
CA ILE A 88 7.25 -1.28 2.62
C ILE A 88 6.62 -0.84 1.30
N THR A 89 6.01 -1.79 0.59
CA THR A 89 5.22 -1.52 -0.62
C THR A 89 3.90 -2.30 -0.59
N GLY A 90 3.08 -2.10 -1.60
CA GLY A 90 1.90 -2.96 -1.82
C GLY A 90 2.22 -4.38 -2.29
N GLY A 91 3.49 -4.68 -2.53
CA GLY A 91 3.95 -6.02 -2.95
C GLY A 91 3.60 -6.42 -4.38
N GLY A 92 2.93 -5.56 -5.15
CA GLY A 92 2.56 -5.80 -6.55
C GLY A 92 3.70 -5.51 -7.54
N PRO A 93 3.38 -5.46 -8.84
CA PRO A 93 4.36 -5.18 -9.90
C PRO A 93 4.70 -3.67 -10.00
N GLY A 94 5.54 -3.33 -10.96
CA GLY A 94 5.89 -1.97 -11.32
C GLY A 94 6.77 -1.29 -10.27
N ILE A 95 6.39 -0.09 -9.82
CA ILE A 95 7.17 0.67 -8.82
C ILE A 95 7.27 -0.07 -7.49
N MET A 96 6.24 -0.82 -7.10
CA MET A 96 6.27 -1.63 -5.88
C MET A 96 7.37 -2.70 -5.96
N GLU A 97 7.40 -3.44 -7.06
CA GLU A 97 8.46 -4.42 -7.35
C GLU A 97 9.84 -3.76 -7.42
N ALA A 98 9.95 -2.63 -8.12
CA ALA A 98 11.21 -1.91 -8.26
C ALA A 98 11.80 -1.53 -6.89
N ALA A 99 10.99 -0.96 -5.99
CA ALA A 99 11.43 -0.58 -4.66
C ALA A 99 11.76 -1.79 -3.78
N ASN A 100 10.95 -2.86 -3.84
CA ASN A 100 11.25 -4.12 -3.16
C ASN A 100 12.57 -4.73 -3.67
N ARG A 101 12.78 -4.77 -4.98
CA ARG A 101 14.00 -5.25 -5.62
C ARG A 101 15.22 -4.49 -5.13
N GLY A 102 15.17 -3.15 -5.19
CA GLY A 102 16.29 -2.32 -4.74
C GLY A 102 16.66 -2.54 -3.27
N ALA A 103 15.66 -2.73 -2.40
CA ALA A 103 15.87 -3.03 -0.99
C ALA A 103 16.48 -4.43 -0.78
N HIS A 104 15.90 -5.45 -1.41
CA HIS A 104 16.30 -6.84 -1.32
C HIS A 104 17.75 -7.04 -1.84
N GLU A 105 18.07 -6.53 -3.04
CA GLU A 105 19.39 -6.62 -3.65
C GLU A 105 20.48 -5.90 -2.82
N ALA A 106 20.11 -4.87 -2.06
CA ALA A 106 21.01 -4.18 -1.13
C ALA A 106 21.11 -4.83 0.26
N GLY A 107 20.47 -5.99 0.47
CA GLY A 107 20.48 -6.70 1.74
C GLY A 107 19.62 -6.06 2.84
N GLY A 108 18.70 -5.15 2.48
CA GLY A 108 17.71 -4.57 3.38
C GLY A 108 16.44 -5.41 3.46
N LEU A 109 15.60 -5.13 4.45
CA LEU A 109 14.31 -5.83 4.61
C LEU A 109 13.26 -5.27 3.66
N SER A 110 12.76 -6.11 2.77
CA SER A 110 11.74 -5.82 1.77
C SER A 110 10.38 -6.37 2.20
N VAL A 111 9.39 -5.49 2.36
CA VAL A 111 8.06 -5.84 2.90
C VAL A 111 6.99 -5.58 1.85
N GLY A 112 6.09 -6.54 1.65
CA GLY A 112 4.95 -6.44 0.77
C GLY A 112 3.63 -6.56 1.55
N LEU A 113 2.81 -5.52 1.51
CA LEU A 113 1.46 -5.56 2.07
C LEU A 113 0.46 -5.66 0.92
N GLY A 114 0.15 -6.88 0.49
CA GLY A 114 -0.79 -7.18 -0.58
C GLY A 114 -2.24 -6.96 -0.18
N ILE A 115 -3.11 -6.92 -1.17
CA ILE A 115 -4.56 -6.86 -1.03
C ILE A 115 -5.20 -7.88 -1.96
N GLU A 116 -6.28 -8.50 -1.52
CA GLU A 116 -7.05 -9.41 -2.37
C GLU A 116 -7.75 -8.60 -3.47
N LEU A 117 -7.30 -8.79 -4.71
CA LEU A 117 -7.93 -8.21 -5.89
C LEU A 117 -8.40 -9.31 -6.84
N PRO A 118 -9.49 -9.10 -7.62
CA PRO A 118 -10.05 -10.12 -8.51
C PRO A 118 -9.06 -10.68 -9.55
N HIS A 119 -8.07 -9.89 -9.94
CA HIS A 119 -7.17 -10.17 -11.05
C HIS A 119 -5.67 -10.13 -10.70
N GLU A 120 -5.29 -9.85 -9.45
CA GLU A 120 -3.90 -9.85 -9.03
C GLU A 120 -3.51 -11.14 -8.32
N GLN A 121 -2.37 -11.70 -8.70
CA GLN A 121 -1.88 -12.98 -8.19
C GLN A 121 -0.56 -12.77 -7.44
N GLY A 122 -0.65 -12.70 -6.12
CA GLY A 122 0.52 -12.84 -5.25
C GLY A 122 1.35 -11.58 -5.08
N LEU A 123 2.42 -11.74 -4.32
CA LEU A 123 3.44 -10.71 -4.09
C LEU A 123 4.60 -10.91 -5.07
N ASN A 124 5.33 -9.83 -5.39
CA ASN A 124 6.51 -9.92 -6.23
C ASN A 124 7.64 -10.72 -5.53
N GLU A 125 8.57 -11.24 -6.32
CA GLU A 125 9.63 -12.17 -5.87
C GLU A 125 10.66 -11.55 -4.93
N TYR A 126 10.73 -10.22 -4.84
CA TYR A 126 11.69 -9.50 -3.99
C TYR A 126 11.15 -9.20 -2.59
N VAL A 127 9.99 -9.70 -2.23
CA VAL A 127 9.39 -9.52 -0.91
C VAL A 127 9.91 -10.56 0.07
N ASP A 128 10.61 -10.12 1.13
CA ASP A 128 11.10 -10.97 2.22
C ASP A 128 10.02 -11.26 3.25
N LEU A 129 9.21 -10.24 3.60
CA LEU A 129 8.09 -10.34 4.53
C LEU A 129 6.80 -9.92 3.82
N GLY A 130 5.94 -10.88 3.55
CA GLY A 130 4.69 -10.67 2.84
C GLY A 130 3.45 -10.89 3.69
N LEU A 131 2.51 -9.95 3.64
CA LEU A 131 1.18 -10.07 4.23
C LEU A 131 0.14 -9.80 3.15
N ASN A 132 -0.96 -10.57 3.14
CA ASN A 132 -2.05 -10.35 2.22
C ASN A 132 -3.33 -10.06 2.99
N PHE A 133 -3.90 -8.88 2.76
CA PHE A 133 -5.10 -8.38 3.41
C PHE A 133 -6.33 -8.61 2.54
N ARG A 134 -7.50 -8.71 3.17
CA ARG A 134 -8.80 -8.78 2.51
C ARG A 134 -9.52 -7.44 2.51
N TYR A 135 -9.17 -6.57 3.49
CA TYR A 135 -9.81 -5.29 3.69
C TYR A 135 -8.83 -4.13 3.51
N PHE A 136 -9.17 -3.18 2.64
CA PHE A 136 -8.33 -2.02 2.35
C PHE A 136 -7.99 -1.21 3.60
N PHE A 137 -8.95 -0.95 4.47
CA PHE A 137 -8.73 -0.16 5.69
C PHE A 137 -7.77 -0.82 6.69
N ALA A 138 -7.76 -2.15 6.79
CA ALA A 138 -6.81 -2.86 7.62
C ALA A 138 -5.38 -2.71 7.08
N ARG A 139 -5.21 -2.91 5.77
CA ARG A 139 -3.93 -2.72 5.06
C ARG A 139 -3.42 -1.28 5.19
N LYS A 140 -4.26 -0.27 4.94
CA LYS A 140 -3.93 1.14 5.04
C LYS A 140 -3.42 1.53 6.42
N THR A 141 -4.05 1.01 7.47
CA THR A 141 -3.59 1.20 8.84
C THR A 141 -2.15 0.69 9.05
N MET A 142 -1.78 -0.44 8.43
CA MET A 142 -0.41 -0.98 8.56
C MET A 142 0.62 -0.08 7.86
N PHE A 143 0.31 0.45 6.67
CA PHE A 143 1.20 1.41 6.00
C PHE A 143 1.49 2.61 6.89
N LEU A 144 0.45 3.23 7.45
CA LEU A 144 0.60 4.42 8.30
C LEU A 144 1.31 4.12 9.61
N LYS A 145 0.95 3.01 10.27
CA LYS A 145 1.48 2.67 11.59
C LYS A 145 2.97 2.32 11.59
N TYR A 146 3.43 1.63 10.56
CA TYR A 146 4.78 1.06 10.53
C TYR A 146 5.78 1.83 9.69
N SER A 147 5.37 2.94 9.06
CA SER A 147 6.27 3.80 8.29
C SER A 147 6.60 5.09 9.02
N GLN A 148 7.79 5.60 8.83
CA GLN A 148 8.24 6.92 9.27
C GLN A 148 8.14 7.99 8.18
N ALA A 149 7.94 7.58 6.92
CA ALA A 149 7.83 8.47 5.79
C ALA A 149 7.10 7.77 4.62
N PHE A 150 6.57 8.56 3.71
CA PHE A 150 6.00 8.11 2.43
C PHE A 150 6.77 8.68 1.26
N ILE A 151 7.09 7.84 0.29
CA ILE A 151 7.66 8.24 -1.00
C ILE A 151 6.68 7.84 -2.09
N CYS A 152 6.24 8.82 -2.88
CA CYS A 152 5.31 8.60 -3.98
C CYS A 152 6.01 8.91 -5.32
N LEU A 153 6.18 7.89 -6.14
CA LEU A 153 6.54 8.02 -7.55
C LEU A 153 5.26 8.20 -8.40
N PRO A 154 5.35 8.59 -9.67
CA PRO A 154 4.19 8.68 -10.54
C PRO A 154 3.34 7.42 -10.53
N GLY A 155 2.01 7.58 -10.43
CA GLY A 155 1.12 6.41 -10.31
C GLY A 155 -0.35 6.72 -10.58
N GLY A 156 -1.20 5.71 -10.52
CA GLY A 156 -2.64 5.81 -10.77
C GLY A 156 -3.46 6.10 -9.52
N MET A 157 -4.75 5.78 -9.58
CA MET A 157 -5.72 6.04 -8.51
C MET A 157 -5.32 5.38 -7.17
N GLY A 158 -4.75 4.18 -7.18
CA GLY A 158 -4.29 3.55 -5.94
C GLY A 158 -3.15 4.30 -5.26
N THR A 159 -2.23 4.90 -6.04
CA THR A 159 -1.18 5.77 -5.50
C THR A 159 -1.76 7.07 -4.94
N MET A 160 -2.75 7.66 -5.63
CA MET A 160 -3.44 8.88 -5.18
C MET A 160 -4.25 8.63 -3.91
N ASP A 161 -4.94 7.51 -3.81
CA ASP A 161 -5.72 7.11 -2.64
C ASP A 161 -4.87 7.09 -1.37
N GLU A 162 -3.73 6.42 -1.41
CA GLU A 162 -2.81 6.37 -0.28
C GLU A 162 -2.15 7.73 0.00
N PHE A 163 -1.78 8.46 -1.05
CA PHE A 163 -1.21 9.80 -0.91
C PHE A 163 -2.18 10.77 -0.22
N PHE A 164 -3.44 10.84 -0.65
CA PHE A 164 -4.42 11.74 -0.07
C PHE A 164 -4.84 11.33 1.34
N GLU A 165 -4.89 10.06 1.65
CA GLU A 165 -5.13 9.60 3.02
C GLU A 165 -4.03 10.09 3.96
N VAL A 166 -2.75 9.87 3.61
CA VAL A 166 -1.61 10.34 4.40
C VAL A 166 -1.63 11.87 4.53
N MET A 167 -1.88 12.59 3.44
CA MET A 167 -2.02 14.05 3.44
C MET A 167 -3.11 14.53 4.41
N CYS A 168 -4.26 13.88 4.39
CA CYS A 168 -5.36 14.19 5.31
C CYS A 168 -4.97 13.95 6.76
N MET A 169 -4.28 12.84 7.07
CA MET A 169 -3.82 12.51 8.42
C MET A 169 -2.77 13.50 8.94
N VAL A 170 -1.86 13.96 8.07
CA VAL A 170 -0.88 15.00 8.40
C VAL A 170 -1.59 16.35 8.61
N GLN A 171 -2.47 16.75 7.70
CA GLN A 171 -3.21 18.01 7.78
C GLN A 171 -4.07 18.10 9.06
N THR A 172 -4.70 17.01 9.45
CA THR A 172 -5.55 16.95 10.66
C THR A 172 -4.77 16.74 11.95
N GLY A 173 -3.45 16.64 11.88
CA GLY A 173 -2.58 16.42 13.05
C GLY A 173 -2.69 15.02 13.67
N LYS A 174 -3.31 14.07 12.97
CA LYS A 174 -3.38 12.67 13.41
C LYS A 174 -2.02 11.97 13.34
N VAL A 175 -1.21 12.40 12.38
CA VAL A 175 0.19 11.98 12.23
C VAL A 175 1.06 13.22 12.19
N THR A 176 2.12 13.26 12.99
CA THR A 176 3.05 14.38 13.06
C THR A 176 4.46 13.93 12.72
N ASN A 177 5.28 14.86 12.21
CA ASN A 177 6.66 14.58 11.78
C ASN A 177 6.76 13.43 10.75
N TYR A 178 5.85 13.43 9.80
CA TYR A 178 5.72 12.39 8.79
C TYR A 178 5.99 12.95 7.39
N PRO A 179 7.23 12.90 6.90
CA PRO A 179 7.57 13.44 5.60
C PRO A 179 6.88 12.65 4.48
N ILE A 180 6.36 13.41 3.50
CA ILE A 180 5.83 12.88 2.25
C ILE A 180 6.70 13.43 1.12
N VAL A 181 7.35 12.55 0.38
CA VAL A 181 8.25 12.90 -0.71
C VAL A 181 7.61 12.51 -2.03
N LEU A 182 7.41 13.50 -2.90
CA LEU A 182 6.88 13.30 -4.25
C LEU A 182 8.04 13.30 -5.24
N MET A 183 8.27 12.19 -5.90
CA MET A 183 9.33 12.05 -6.89
C MET A 183 8.76 12.13 -8.31
N GLY A 184 9.40 12.89 -9.18
CA GLY A 184 8.91 13.17 -10.53
C GLY A 184 8.19 14.52 -10.60
N THR A 185 8.95 15.62 -10.55
CA THR A 185 8.45 17.01 -10.51
C THR A 185 7.45 17.31 -11.63
N GLU A 186 7.71 16.84 -12.84
CA GLU A 186 6.82 17.04 -13.99
C GLU A 186 5.43 16.46 -13.75
N TYR A 187 5.37 15.25 -13.21
CA TYR A 187 4.11 14.56 -12.92
C TYR A 187 3.31 15.26 -11.80
N TRP A 188 3.98 15.66 -10.72
CA TRP A 188 3.31 16.17 -9.52
C TRP A 188 3.02 17.67 -9.55
N SER A 189 3.65 18.44 -10.43
CA SER A 189 3.56 19.93 -10.46
C SER A 189 2.12 20.42 -10.59
N GLY A 190 1.32 19.82 -11.47
CA GLY A 190 -0.08 20.18 -11.67
C GLY A 190 -0.95 19.93 -10.42
N LEU A 191 -0.78 18.77 -9.79
CA LEU A 191 -1.49 18.43 -8.57
C LEU A 191 -1.12 19.36 -7.40
N LEU A 192 0.18 19.65 -7.25
CA LEU A 192 0.65 20.56 -6.21
C LEU A 192 0.13 21.98 -6.41
N ALA A 193 0.08 22.49 -7.64
CA ALA A 193 -0.51 23.78 -7.94
C ALA A 193 -1.99 23.84 -7.54
N VAL A 194 -2.79 22.85 -7.90
CA VAL A 194 -4.22 22.76 -7.51
C VAL A 194 -4.36 22.63 -5.99
N SER A 195 -3.58 21.76 -5.37
CA SER A 195 -3.66 21.53 -3.93
C SER A 195 -3.31 22.78 -3.13
N TYR A 196 -2.30 23.53 -3.57
CA TYR A 196 -1.89 24.76 -2.91
C TYR A 196 -2.93 25.89 -3.05
N THR A 197 -3.55 26.01 -4.22
CA THR A 197 -4.48 27.13 -4.52
C THR A 197 -5.92 26.85 -4.07
N HIS A 198 -6.37 25.60 -4.10
CA HIS A 198 -7.78 25.25 -3.92
C HIS A 198 -8.09 24.31 -2.74
N LEU A 199 -7.12 23.49 -2.32
CA LEU A 199 -7.34 22.49 -1.27
C LEU A 199 -6.71 22.87 0.08
N ARG A 200 -6.06 24.04 0.17
CA ARG A 200 -5.47 24.52 1.42
C ARG A 200 -6.60 24.82 2.41
N ALA A 201 -6.67 24.08 3.50
CA ALA A 201 -7.54 24.43 4.61
C ALA A 201 -7.08 25.75 5.24
N HIS A 202 -8.04 26.61 5.55
CA HIS A 202 -7.81 27.88 6.23
C HIS A 202 -7.56 27.67 7.72
#